data_e7da8b1377b0e76ee054c74b8e2fe8b1
#
_entry.id   e7da8b1377b0e76ee054c74b8e2fe8b1
#
_cell.length_a   1.000
_cell.length_b   1.000
_cell.length_c   1.000
_cell.angle_alpha   90.00
_cell.angle_beta   90.00
_cell.angle_gamma   90.00
#
_symmetry.space_group_name_H-M   'P 1'
#
loop_
_entity.id
_entity.type
_entity.pdbx_description
1 polymer ?
#
loop_
_entity_poly.entity_id
_entity_poly.type
_entity_poly.pdbx_seq_one_letter_code
_entity_poly.pdbx_strand_id
1 'polypeptide(L)'
;ILFKTGKTQLNAQYKVLLKDFFPRYIDVLSPFKNSISEVRIEGHTSSVWNIGTSDTDAYFFNMKLSQGRTRSVLEYIYGLDAVAPQKSWINRHIAAVGFSSSRNVLDGDGNEDRDRSKRVSFRVITNADIKIKQILESK
;
A
#
# COMPACT_ATOMS: atom_id res chain seq x y z
N ILE A 1 -5.03 -3.48 15.01
CA ILE A 1 -3.86 -4.27 14.52
C ILE A 1 -4.28 -5.02 13.27
N LEU A 2 -3.66 -4.71 12.14
CA LEU A 2 -4.01 -5.29 10.83
C LEU A 2 -3.36 -6.67 10.61
N PHE A 3 -2.19 -6.86 11.22
CA PHE A 3 -1.40 -8.07 11.15
C PHE A 3 -0.84 -8.40 12.53
N LYS A 4 -0.66 -9.68 12.80
CA LYS A 4 0.13 -10.09 13.97
C LYS A 4 1.60 -9.73 13.76
N THR A 5 2.31 -9.47 14.84
CA THR A 5 3.73 -9.12 14.81
C THR A 5 4.53 -10.13 13.97
N GLY A 6 5.30 -9.63 13.02
CA GLY A 6 6.12 -10.44 12.11
C GLY A 6 5.35 -11.30 11.11
N LYS A 7 4.04 -11.17 11.03
CA LYS A 7 3.22 -11.99 10.12
C LYS A 7 2.72 -11.16 8.93
N THR A 8 2.50 -11.87 7.82
CA THR A 8 2.00 -11.30 6.57
C THR A 8 0.54 -11.63 6.30
N GLN A 9 -0.04 -12.54 7.09
CA GLN A 9 -1.44 -12.94 6.94
C GLN A 9 -2.36 -11.86 7.50
N LEU A 10 -3.41 -11.54 6.74
CA LEU A 10 -4.46 -10.63 7.18
C LEU A 10 -5.23 -11.24 8.35
N ASN A 11 -5.49 -10.45 9.39
CA ASN A 11 -6.42 -10.88 10.42
C ASN A 11 -7.88 -10.76 9.94
N ALA A 12 -8.80 -11.40 10.69
CA ALA A 12 -10.21 -11.43 10.31
C ALA A 12 -10.83 -10.03 10.24
N GLN A 13 -10.47 -9.14 11.17
CA GLN A 13 -10.98 -7.77 11.21
C GLN A 13 -10.55 -6.96 9.99
N TYR A 14 -9.30 -7.12 9.57
CA TYR A 14 -8.80 -6.43 8.39
C TYR A 14 -9.49 -6.92 7.11
N LYS A 15 -9.74 -8.23 7.02
CA LYS A 15 -10.51 -8.78 5.90
C LYS A 15 -11.91 -8.18 5.81
N VAL A 16 -12.61 -8.05 6.93
CA VAL A 16 -13.93 -7.40 6.99
C VAL A 16 -13.84 -5.96 6.52
N LEU A 17 -12.85 -5.22 7.01
CA LEU A 17 -12.63 -3.83 6.63
C LEU A 17 -12.35 -3.68 5.12
N LEU A 18 -11.49 -4.50 4.56
CA LEU A 18 -11.15 -4.48 3.13
C LEU A 18 -12.34 -4.87 2.25
N LYS A 19 -13.12 -5.86 2.68
CA LYS A 19 -14.31 -6.30 1.96
C LYS A 19 -15.36 -5.19 1.84
N ASP A 20 -15.50 -4.36 2.88
CA ASP A 20 -16.38 -3.20 2.88
C ASP A 20 -15.77 -2.02 2.13
N PHE A 21 -14.51 -1.70 2.41
CA PHE A 21 -13.85 -0.51 1.90
C PHE A 21 -13.52 -0.60 0.41
N PHE A 22 -12.94 -1.70 -0.05
CA PHE A 22 -12.30 -1.74 -1.36
C PHE A 22 -13.29 -1.61 -2.53
N PRO A 23 -14.47 -2.26 -2.52
CA PRO A 23 -15.46 -2.05 -3.59
C PRO A 23 -15.90 -0.59 -3.70
N ARG A 24 -16.11 0.09 -2.57
CA ARG A 24 -16.47 1.51 -2.54
C ARG A 24 -15.33 2.38 -3.07
N TYR A 25 -14.10 2.04 -2.74
CA TYR A 25 -12.90 2.72 -3.23
C TYR A 25 -12.80 2.63 -4.76
N ILE A 26 -13.00 1.46 -5.33
CA ILE A 26 -13.01 1.25 -6.78
C ILE A 26 -14.15 2.06 -7.44
N ASP A 27 -15.33 2.09 -6.84
CA ASP A 27 -16.46 2.86 -7.36
C ASP A 27 -16.14 4.38 -7.40
N VAL A 28 -15.49 4.90 -6.36
CA VAL A 28 -15.05 6.30 -6.32
C VAL A 28 -14.02 6.60 -7.41
N LEU A 29 -13.12 5.66 -7.70
CA LEU A 29 -12.08 5.82 -8.73
C LEU A 29 -12.62 5.64 -10.15
N SER A 30 -13.73 4.95 -10.34
CA SER A 30 -14.25 4.58 -11.65
C SER A 30 -14.42 5.74 -12.64
N PRO A 31 -14.96 6.92 -12.26
CA PRO A 31 -15.05 8.05 -13.17
C PRO A 31 -13.70 8.58 -13.64
N PHE A 32 -12.63 8.29 -12.92
CA PHE A 32 -11.28 8.81 -13.15
C PHE A 32 -10.31 7.80 -13.74
N LYS A 33 -10.78 6.62 -14.14
CA LYS A 33 -9.91 5.52 -14.59
C LYS A 33 -8.93 5.93 -15.69
N ASN A 34 -9.35 6.77 -16.62
CA ASN A 34 -8.49 7.22 -17.71
C ASN A 34 -7.41 8.21 -17.25
N SER A 35 -7.56 8.78 -16.07
CA SER A 35 -6.58 9.72 -15.48
C SER A 35 -5.68 9.07 -14.45
N ILE A 36 -5.91 7.80 -14.13
CA ILE A 36 -5.13 7.04 -13.15
C ILE A 36 -4.08 6.23 -13.88
N SER A 37 -2.82 6.48 -13.57
CA SER A 37 -1.70 5.71 -14.07
C SER A 37 -1.48 4.44 -13.23
N GLU A 38 -1.61 4.55 -11.91
CA GLU A 38 -1.32 3.45 -10.99
C GLU A 38 -2.03 3.67 -9.65
N VAL A 39 -2.43 2.59 -9.00
CA VAL A 39 -2.79 2.59 -7.58
C VAL A 39 -1.79 1.71 -6.85
N ARG A 40 -1.15 2.25 -5.82
CA ARG A 40 -0.21 1.49 -4.99
C ARG A 40 -0.84 1.09 -3.68
N ILE A 41 -0.66 -0.18 -3.32
CA ILE A 41 -0.82 -0.65 -1.96
C ILE A 41 0.55 -0.55 -1.33
N GLU A 42 0.74 0.42 -0.44
CA GLU A 42 2.04 0.74 0.17
C GLU A 42 2.12 0.19 1.58
N GLY A 43 3.08 -0.70 1.82
CA GLY A 43 3.34 -1.26 3.14
C GLY A 43 4.51 -0.56 3.81
N HIS A 44 4.31 -0.17 5.06
CA HIS A 44 5.30 0.52 5.88
C HIS A 44 5.46 -0.17 7.23
N THR A 45 6.68 -0.17 7.74
CA THR A 45 7.01 -0.75 9.05
C THR A 45 7.68 0.31 9.94
N SER A 46 7.79 0.00 11.23
CA SER A 46 8.77 0.69 12.07
C SER A 46 10.18 0.24 11.71
N SER A 47 11.19 0.95 12.20
CA SER A 47 12.61 0.61 12.01
C SER A 47 13.06 -0.58 12.89
N VAL A 48 12.21 -1.03 13.80
CA VAL A 48 12.57 -2.00 14.82
C VAL A 48 12.48 -3.44 14.32
N TRP A 49 13.43 -4.23 14.74
CA TRP A 49 13.43 -5.70 14.65
C TRP A 49 13.83 -6.25 16.01
N ASN A 50 14.32 -7.47 16.08
CA ASN A 50 14.74 -8.07 17.34
C ASN A 50 16.02 -7.43 17.90
N ILE A 51 16.20 -7.52 19.23
CA ILE A 51 17.42 -7.08 19.93
C ILE A 51 18.63 -7.76 19.29
N GLY A 52 19.69 -7.00 19.05
CA GLY A 52 20.93 -7.50 18.45
C GLY A 52 20.95 -7.56 16.93
N THR A 53 19.82 -7.21 16.28
CA THR A 53 19.78 -7.11 14.82
C THR A 53 20.43 -5.80 14.38
N SER A 54 21.31 -5.84 13.37
CA SER A 54 21.89 -4.64 12.78
C SER A 54 20.80 -3.81 12.09
N ASP A 55 21.06 -2.50 11.92
CA ASP A 55 20.11 -1.60 11.22
C ASP A 55 19.88 -2.05 9.78
N THR A 56 20.91 -2.50 9.09
CA THR A 56 20.82 -3.02 7.72
C THR A 56 19.93 -4.26 7.65
N ASP A 57 20.17 -5.22 8.54
CA ASP A 57 19.37 -6.45 8.57
C ASP A 57 17.92 -6.16 8.95
N ALA A 58 17.69 -5.29 9.93
CA ALA A 58 16.36 -4.85 10.31
C ALA A 58 15.62 -4.21 9.13
N TYR A 59 16.29 -3.37 8.36
CA TYR A 59 15.72 -2.73 7.17
C TYR A 59 15.26 -3.79 6.15
N PHE A 60 16.08 -4.79 5.85
CA PHE A 60 15.73 -5.80 4.87
C PHE A 60 14.73 -6.84 5.38
N PHE A 61 14.75 -7.20 6.66
CA PHE A 61 13.69 -8.02 7.24
C PHE A 61 12.34 -7.30 7.19
N ASN A 62 12.32 -6.01 7.50
CA ASN A 62 11.12 -5.18 7.38
C ASN A 62 10.71 -4.97 5.92
N MET A 63 11.64 -4.94 4.98
CA MET A 63 11.33 -4.88 3.55
C MET A 63 10.55 -6.14 3.12
N LYS A 64 11.06 -7.31 3.45
CA LYS A 64 10.39 -8.57 3.17
C LYS A 64 9.00 -8.62 3.81
N LEU A 65 8.90 -8.17 5.06
CA LEU A 65 7.63 -8.14 5.79
C LEU A 65 6.63 -7.19 5.12
N SER A 66 7.03 -5.98 4.77
CA SER A 66 6.16 -5.00 4.13
C SER A 66 5.71 -5.45 2.73
N GLN A 67 6.61 -6.04 1.94
CA GLN A 67 6.27 -6.63 0.64
C GLN A 67 5.28 -7.79 0.78
N GLY A 68 5.48 -8.68 1.74
CA GLY A 68 4.58 -9.80 1.99
C GLY A 68 3.19 -9.36 2.44
N ARG A 69 3.11 -8.31 3.24
CA ARG A 69 1.84 -7.75 3.72
C ARG A 69 1.03 -7.11 2.59
N THR A 70 1.65 -6.30 1.75
CA THR A 70 0.95 -5.68 0.62
C THR A 70 0.52 -6.70 -0.43
N ARG A 71 1.32 -7.73 -0.65
CA ARG A 71 0.93 -8.87 -1.48
C ARG A 71 -0.32 -9.56 -0.93
N SER A 72 -0.38 -9.81 0.37
CA SER A 72 -1.56 -10.43 0.99
C SER A 72 -2.82 -9.57 0.84
N VAL A 73 -2.68 -8.25 0.96
CA VAL A 73 -3.79 -7.31 0.71
C VAL A 73 -4.26 -7.42 -0.73
N LEU A 74 -3.34 -7.38 -1.70
CA LEU A 74 -3.68 -7.47 -3.12
C LEU A 74 -4.37 -8.80 -3.47
N GLU A 75 -3.86 -9.91 -2.97
CA GLU A 75 -4.48 -11.22 -3.19
C GLU A 75 -5.92 -11.25 -2.66
N TYR A 76 -6.14 -10.70 -1.49
CA TYR A 76 -7.46 -10.69 -0.87
C TYR A 76 -8.44 -9.81 -1.64
N ILE A 77 -8.09 -8.58 -1.95
CA ILE A 77 -9.00 -7.66 -2.67
C ILE A 77 -9.27 -8.10 -4.10
N TYR A 78 -8.28 -8.70 -4.75
CA TYR A 78 -8.44 -9.24 -6.11
C TYR A 78 -9.46 -10.39 -6.14
N GLY A 79 -9.54 -11.16 -5.08
CA GLY A 79 -10.47 -12.29 -4.96
C GLY A 79 -11.90 -11.92 -4.51
N LEU A 80 -12.18 -10.64 -4.22
CA LEU A 80 -13.51 -10.22 -3.79
C LEU A 80 -14.53 -10.31 -4.94
N ASP A 81 -15.66 -10.97 -4.71
CA ASP A 81 -16.73 -11.11 -5.71
C ASP A 81 -17.27 -9.75 -6.18
N ALA A 82 -17.37 -8.80 -5.27
CA ALA A 82 -17.88 -7.45 -5.56
C ALA A 82 -17.05 -6.69 -6.59
N VAL A 83 -15.76 -7.03 -6.77
CA VAL A 83 -14.88 -6.37 -7.74
C VAL A 83 -14.55 -7.26 -8.94
N ALA A 84 -15.21 -8.40 -9.08
CA ALA A 84 -14.99 -9.33 -10.18
C ALA A 84 -15.04 -8.66 -11.57
N PRO A 85 -15.97 -7.73 -11.86
CA PRO A 85 -15.98 -7.02 -13.15
C PRO A 85 -14.75 -6.11 -13.36
N GLN A 86 -14.04 -5.77 -12.30
CA GLN A 86 -12.89 -4.85 -12.33
C GLN A 86 -11.53 -5.57 -12.33
N LYS A 87 -11.51 -6.89 -12.32
CA LYS A 87 -10.26 -7.66 -12.19
C LYS A 87 -9.20 -7.30 -13.23
N SER A 88 -9.61 -7.10 -14.47
CA SER A 88 -8.70 -6.72 -15.55
C SER A 88 -8.04 -5.36 -15.29
N TRP A 89 -8.83 -4.39 -14.83
CA TRP A 89 -8.30 -3.07 -14.47
C TRP A 89 -7.39 -3.15 -13.25
N ILE A 90 -7.78 -3.89 -12.23
CA ILE A 90 -6.98 -4.10 -11.00
C ILE A 90 -5.63 -4.72 -11.38
N ASN A 91 -5.64 -5.75 -12.19
CA ASN A 91 -4.42 -6.44 -12.64
C ASN A 91 -3.42 -5.48 -13.29
N ARG A 92 -3.90 -4.56 -14.12
CA ARG A 92 -3.05 -3.65 -14.89
C ARG A 92 -2.64 -2.39 -14.13
N HIS A 93 -3.37 -1.99 -13.09
CA HIS A 93 -3.19 -0.68 -12.48
C HIS A 93 -2.82 -0.72 -10.99
N ILE A 94 -3.04 -1.82 -10.30
CA ILE A 94 -2.74 -1.90 -8.86
C ILE A 94 -1.44 -2.66 -8.63
N ALA A 95 -0.51 -2.03 -7.94
CA ALA A 95 0.76 -2.61 -7.53
C ALA A 95 0.84 -2.75 -6.02
N ALA A 96 1.49 -3.80 -5.55
CA ALA A 96 1.80 -4.03 -4.14
C ALA A 96 3.27 -3.68 -3.90
N VAL A 97 3.53 -2.71 -3.03
CA VAL A 97 4.88 -2.15 -2.81
C VAL A 97 5.20 -2.16 -1.32
N GLY A 98 6.39 -2.62 -0.98
CA GLY A 98 6.92 -2.55 0.38
C GLY A 98 7.99 -1.47 0.49
N PHE A 99 7.87 -0.60 1.49
CA PHE A 99 8.81 0.48 1.76
C PHE A 99 9.69 0.23 2.98
N SER A 100 9.49 -0.89 3.70
CA SER A 100 10.21 -1.10 4.97
C SER A 100 10.00 0.10 5.90
N SER A 101 11.06 0.58 6.50
CA SER A 101 11.07 1.74 7.40
C SER A 101 11.54 3.03 6.74
N SER A 102 11.55 3.09 5.41
CA SER A 102 12.09 4.26 4.69
C SER A 102 11.22 5.52 4.79
N ARG A 103 9.96 5.40 5.19
CA ARG A 103 9.00 6.52 5.29
C ARG A 103 8.31 6.53 6.64
N ASN A 104 9.10 6.59 7.70
CA ASN A 104 8.61 6.58 9.07
C ASN A 104 7.84 7.86 9.39
N VAL A 105 6.82 7.70 10.22
CA VAL A 105 6.09 8.81 10.80
C VAL A 105 6.86 9.29 12.02
N LEU A 106 7.04 10.60 12.12
CA LEU A 106 7.72 11.25 13.25
C LEU A 106 6.69 11.85 14.20
N ASP A 107 7.02 11.84 15.50
CA ASP A 107 6.24 12.55 16.51
C ASP A 107 6.60 14.06 16.53
N GLY A 108 5.99 14.82 17.45
CA GLY A 108 6.23 16.25 17.58
C GLY A 108 7.66 16.64 17.95
N ASP A 109 8.46 15.71 18.48
CA ASP A 109 9.85 15.91 18.88
C ASP A 109 10.85 15.44 17.81
N GLY A 110 10.38 14.98 16.68
CA GLY A 110 11.21 14.48 15.57
C GLY A 110 11.68 13.04 15.73
N ASN A 111 11.16 12.31 16.71
CA ASN A 111 11.46 10.90 16.90
C ASN A 111 10.47 10.01 16.14
N GLU A 112 10.90 8.80 15.82
CA GLU A 112 10.02 7.83 15.15
C GLU A 112 8.80 7.49 16.03
N ASP A 113 7.61 7.67 15.47
CA ASP A 113 6.38 7.11 16.00
C ASP A 113 6.20 5.71 15.44
N ARG A 114 6.59 4.71 16.22
CA ARG A 114 6.60 3.30 15.76
C ARG A 114 5.23 2.78 15.39
N ASP A 115 4.22 3.13 16.17
CA ASP A 115 2.87 2.62 15.93
C ASP A 115 2.25 3.23 14.66
N ARG A 116 2.43 4.54 14.47
CA ARG A 116 1.93 5.22 13.26
C ARG A 116 2.74 4.88 12.02
N SER A 117 4.01 4.47 12.17
CA SER A 117 4.84 4.03 11.06
C SER A 117 4.38 2.70 10.46
N LYS A 118 3.78 1.81 11.27
CA LYS A 118 3.25 0.52 10.85
C LYS A 118 1.87 0.71 10.19
N ARG A 119 1.84 0.72 8.86
CA ARG A 119 0.59 0.99 8.14
C ARG A 119 0.58 0.41 6.73
N VAL A 120 -0.61 0.28 6.19
CA VAL A 120 -0.85 0.04 4.77
C VAL A 120 -1.64 1.22 4.23
N SER A 121 -1.18 1.79 3.14
CA SER A 121 -1.80 2.94 2.50
C SER A 121 -2.15 2.62 1.05
N PHE A 122 -3.24 3.19 0.57
CA PHE A 122 -3.60 3.17 -0.84
C PHE A 122 -3.28 4.53 -1.43
N ARG A 123 -2.40 4.56 -2.43
CA ARG A 123 -1.99 5.80 -3.10
C ARG A 123 -2.40 5.77 -4.55
N VAL A 124 -3.16 6.77 -4.97
CA VAL A 124 -3.51 6.98 -6.37
C VAL A 124 -2.44 7.84 -7.04
N ILE A 125 -1.88 7.35 -8.14
CA ILE A 125 -0.93 8.10 -8.96
C ILE A 125 -1.64 8.41 -10.28
N THR A 126 -1.80 9.70 -10.55
CA THR A 126 -2.45 10.17 -11.77
C THR A 126 -1.42 10.34 -12.89
N ASN A 127 -1.93 10.46 -14.12
CA ASN A 127 -1.10 10.79 -15.28
C ASN A 127 -1.00 12.31 -15.53
N ALA A 128 -1.29 13.12 -14.51
CA ALA A 128 -1.28 14.59 -14.63
C ALA A 128 0.07 15.12 -15.11
N ASP A 129 1.18 14.59 -14.59
CA ASP A 129 2.51 15.02 -14.99
C ASP A 129 2.78 14.75 -16.48
N ILE A 130 2.35 13.60 -16.97
CA ILE A 130 2.48 13.25 -18.40
C ILE A 130 1.64 14.20 -19.25
N LYS A 131 0.40 14.47 -18.83
CA LYS A 131 -0.50 15.40 -19.56
C LYS A 131 0.03 16.82 -19.58
N ILE A 132 0.56 17.31 -18.46
CA ILE A 132 1.18 18.64 -18.38
C ILE A 132 2.38 18.72 -19.31
N LYS A 133 3.24 17.71 -19.30
CA LYS A 133 4.38 17.63 -20.20
C LYS A 133 3.96 17.66 -21.67
N GLN A 134 2.96 16.89 -22.05
CA GLN A 134 2.40 16.88 -23.40
C GLN A 134 1.86 18.25 -23.82
N ILE A 135 1.16 18.95 -22.93
CA ILE A 135 0.67 20.31 -23.19
C ILE A 135 1.82 21.27 -23.41
N LEU A 136 2.88 21.19 -22.58
CA LEU A 136 4.05 22.06 -22.71
C LEU A 136 4.85 21.79 -24.01
N GLU A 137 4.93 20.53 -24.41
CA GLU A 137 5.65 20.13 -25.64
C GLU A 137 4.88 20.43 -26.93
N SER A 138 3.55 20.59 -26.84
CA SER A 138 2.71 20.88 -28.01
C SER A 138 2.68 22.37 -28.41
N LYS A 139 3.36 23.24 -27.69
CA LYS A 139 3.50 24.68 -27.99
C LYS A 139 4.77 24.95 -28.83
#